data_f6810e39acac9c747c435c7161e899f7
#
_entry.id   f6810e39acac9c747c435c7161e899f7
#
_cell.length_a   1.000
_cell.length_b   1.000
_cell.length_c   1.000
_cell.angle_alpha   90.00
_cell.angle_beta   90.00
_cell.angle_gamma   90.00
#
_symmetry.space_group_name_H-M   'P 1'
#
loop_
_entity.id
_entity.type
_entity.pdbx_description
1 polymer ?
#
loop_
_entity_poly.entity_id
_entity_poly.type
_entity_poly.pdbx_seq_one_letter_code
_entity_poly.pdbx_strand_id
1 'polypeptide(L)'
;MAGATILGGIADPELSRAERDFFRAADPWGFILFARNVDTPDRLRRLTAELREAVGRDAPVLVDQEGGRVQRMRAPHWTDWPAPLDQAGRGERAVWLHHHLLAQELRAVGIDADCAPILDMARDETHPFLKNRCLGSDAETVIRLGRAAAQAMLAAGVLPVVKHMPGHGRARVDSHKDLPVVEASLDELRATDFAPFRALADLPMAMTAHIRFAAIDDAPATASAAVIDLIRREIGFDGLLMSDDIGMQALSGSPAERAA
;
A
#
# COMPACT_ATOMS: atom_id res chain seq x y z
N MET A 1 0.84 6.70 -21.74
CA MET A 1 1.40 5.84 -20.67
C MET A 1 0.70 4.50 -20.78
N ALA A 2 1.44 3.39 -20.73
CA ALA A 2 0.79 2.09 -20.64
C ALA A 2 0.28 1.90 -19.20
N GLY A 3 -1.01 1.68 -19.02
CA GLY A 3 -1.57 1.33 -17.72
C GLY A 3 -1.20 -0.11 -17.37
N ALA A 4 -0.75 -0.35 -16.14
CA ALA A 4 -0.54 -1.67 -15.61
C ALA A 4 -1.67 -2.01 -14.64
N THR A 5 -2.22 -3.21 -14.74
CA THR A 5 -3.33 -3.66 -13.88
C THR A 5 -2.83 -4.62 -12.82
N ILE A 6 -3.14 -4.35 -11.55
CA ILE A 6 -2.95 -5.26 -10.43
C ILE A 6 -4.32 -5.80 -10.03
N LEU A 7 -4.52 -7.11 -10.13
CA LEU A 7 -5.80 -7.75 -9.85
C LEU A 7 -5.82 -8.46 -8.48
N GLY A 8 -6.89 -8.22 -7.72
CA GLY A 8 -7.14 -8.84 -6.42
C GLY A 8 -8.41 -9.70 -6.37
N GLY A 9 -8.94 -10.08 -7.53
CA GLY A 9 -10.23 -10.77 -7.66
C GLY A 9 -10.23 -12.28 -7.38
N ILE A 10 -9.18 -12.84 -6.76
CA ILE A 10 -9.07 -14.26 -6.42
C ILE A 10 -10.05 -14.58 -5.30
N ALA A 11 -10.94 -15.55 -5.51
CA ALA A 11 -12.02 -15.86 -4.59
C ALA A 11 -11.55 -16.64 -3.34
N ASP A 12 -10.69 -17.62 -3.52
CA ASP A 12 -10.32 -18.65 -2.55
C ASP A 12 -8.79 -18.81 -2.43
N PRO A 13 -8.29 -19.62 -1.48
CA PRO A 13 -6.88 -20.00 -1.41
C PRO A 13 -6.37 -20.87 -2.58
N GLU A 14 -7.26 -21.30 -3.46
CA GLU A 14 -6.96 -22.13 -4.63
C GLU A 14 -7.48 -21.45 -5.89
N LEU A 15 -6.67 -21.48 -6.95
CA LEU A 15 -7.04 -20.87 -8.22
C LEU A 15 -7.97 -21.78 -9.02
N SER A 16 -9.21 -21.36 -9.24
CA SER A 16 -10.16 -22.07 -10.08
C SER A 16 -9.74 -22.06 -11.56
N ARG A 17 -10.27 -23.01 -12.36
CA ARG A 17 -10.03 -23.03 -13.81
C ARG A 17 -10.54 -21.75 -14.50
N ALA A 18 -11.68 -21.23 -14.08
CA ALA A 18 -12.25 -20.01 -14.66
C ALA A 18 -11.38 -18.78 -14.38
N GLU A 19 -10.85 -18.65 -13.15
CA GLU A 19 -9.92 -17.57 -12.79
C GLU A 19 -8.60 -17.70 -13.56
N ARG A 20 -8.06 -18.90 -13.70
CA ARG A 20 -6.84 -19.15 -14.49
C ARG A 20 -7.01 -18.74 -15.95
N ASP A 21 -8.14 -19.10 -16.57
CA ASP A 21 -8.44 -18.73 -17.95
C ASP A 21 -8.67 -17.21 -18.08
N PHE A 22 -9.32 -16.58 -17.10
CA PHE A 22 -9.51 -15.14 -17.06
C PHE A 22 -8.17 -14.40 -16.90
N PHE A 23 -7.30 -14.80 -15.96
CA PHE A 23 -6.01 -14.13 -15.76
C PHE A 23 -5.07 -14.29 -16.95
N ARG A 24 -5.13 -15.45 -17.64
CA ARG A 24 -4.40 -15.65 -18.90
C ARG A 24 -4.85 -14.67 -19.99
N ALA A 25 -6.16 -14.44 -20.09
CA ALA A 25 -6.71 -13.53 -21.09
C ALA A 25 -6.49 -12.04 -20.72
N ALA A 26 -6.60 -11.69 -19.44
CA ALA A 26 -6.45 -10.32 -18.96
C ALA A 26 -4.98 -9.87 -18.87
N ASP A 27 -4.05 -10.82 -18.71
CA ASP A 27 -2.60 -10.61 -18.56
C ASP A 27 -2.24 -9.44 -17.62
N PRO A 28 -2.72 -9.44 -16.34
CA PRO A 28 -2.47 -8.34 -15.41
C PRO A 28 -0.97 -8.23 -15.11
N TRP A 29 -0.49 -7.00 -14.85
CA TRP A 29 0.91 -6.76 -14.46
C TRP A 29 1.30 -7.53 -13.20
N GLY A 30 0.41 -7.60 -12.21
CA GLY A 30 0.61 -8.28 -10.94
C GLY A 30 -0.68 -8.66 -10.26
N PHE A 31 -0.56 -9.25 -9.08
CA PHE A 31 -1.67 -9.70 -8.25
C PHE A 31 -1.56 -9.13 -6.85
N ILE A 32 -2.69 -8.86 -6.18
CA ILE A 32 -2.72 -8.55 -4.76
C ILE A 32 -3.60 -9.55 -4.02
N LEU A 33 -3.06 -10.10 -2.92
CA LEU A 33 -3.75 -11.11 -2.11
C LEU A 33 -4.41 -10.49 -0.87
N PHE A 34 -5.53 -11.05 -0.49
CA PHE A 34 -6.29 -10.68 0.71
C PHE A 34 -6.40 -11.85 1.68
N ALA A 35 -6.94 -11.61 2.88
CA ALA A 35 -7.06 -12.63 3.91
C ALA A 35 -7.80 -13.91 3.43
N ARG A 36 -8.77 -13.79 2.52
CA ARG A 36 -9.50 -14.93 1.93
C ARG A 36 -8.62 -15.87 1.10
N ASN A 37 -7.46 -15.38 0.65
CA ASN A 37 -6.50 -16.16 -0.16
C ASN A 37 -5.45 -16.87 0.69
N VAL A 38 -5.39 -16.56 1.99
CA VAL A 38 -4.37 -17.04 2.92
C VAL A 38 -4.94 -18.19 3.77
N ASP A 39 -4.27 -19.34 3.73
CA ASP A 39 -4.62 -20.52 4.52
C ASP A 39 -3.36 -21.11 5.17
N THR A 40 -2.66 -22.02 4.53
CA THR A 40 -1.39 -22.58 5.02
C THR A 40 -0.22 -22.12 4.16
N PRO A 41 1.04 -22.16 4.65
CA PRO A 41 2.21 -21.78 3.86
C PRO A 41 2.33 -22.54 2.54
N ASP A 42 2.01 -23.84 2.53
CA ASP A 42 2.10 -24.66 1.33
C ASP A 42 1.02 -24.30 0.29
N ARG A 43 -0.21 -24.01 0.74
CA ARG A 43 -1.28 -23.57 -0.15
C ARG A 43 -0.97 -22.19 -0.73
N LEU A 44 -0.47 -21.28 0.09
CA LEU A 44 -0.12 -19.94 -0.36
C LEU A 44 1.04 -19.95 -1.37
N ARG A 45 2.09 -20.77 -1.16
CA ARG A 45 3.16 -20.98 -2.17
C ARG A 45 2.61 -21.53 -3.49
N ARG A 46 1.68 -22.48 -3.41
CA ARG A 46 1.03 -23.03 -4.60
C ARG A 46 0.25 -21.96 -5.34
N LEU A 47 -0.59 -21.18 -4.63
CA LEU A 47 -1.38 -20.11 -5.23
C LEU A 47 -0.49 -19.09 -5.95
N THR A 48 0.58 -18.61 -5.32
CA THR A 48 1.50 -17.64 -5.94
C THR A 48 2.19 -18.20 -7.18
N ALA A 49 2.54 -19.49 -7.18
CA ALA A 49 3.11 -20.16 -8.36
C ALA A 49 2.06 -20.30 -9.48
N GLU A 50 0.85 -20.73 -9.17
CA GLU A 50 -0.25 -20.89 -10.13
C GLU A 50 -0.68 -19.58 -10.79
N LEU A 51 -0.63 -18.45 -10.06
CA LEU A 51 -0.87 -17.14 -10.63
C LEU A 51 0.15 -16.77 -11.69
N ARG A 52 1.45 -17.03 -11.44
CA ARG A 52 2.53 -16.81 -12.42
C ARG A 52 2.39 -17.74 -13.63
N GLU A 53 2.06 -19.00 -13.40
CA GLU A 53 1.79 -19.96 -14.49
C GLU A 53 0.62 -19.51 -15.36
N ALA A 54 -0.45 -18.96 -14.77
CA ALA A 54 -1.62 -18.51 -15.51
C ALA A 54 -1.28 -17.42 -16.55
N VAL A 55 -0.35 -16.52 -16.22
CA VAL A 55 0.09 -15.43 -17.11
C VAL A 55 1.40 -15.73 -17.85
N GLY A 56 2.02 -16.90 -17.60
CA GLY A 56 3.23 -17.36 -18.29
C GLY A 56 4.48 -16.50 -18.05
N ARG A 57 4.54 -15.76 -16.94
CA ARG A 57 5.67 -14.90 -16.57
C ARG A 57 5.79 -14.76 -15.06
N ASP A 58 6.90 -14.23 -14.58
CA ASP A 58 7.16 -13.96 -13.16
C ASP A 58 6.46 -12.66 -12.72
N ALA A 59 5.11 -12.71 -12.71
CA ALA A 59 4.28 -11.59 -12.30
C ALA A 59 4.41 -11.33 -10.79
N PRO A 60 4.58 -10.08 -10.34
CA PRO A 60 4.70 -9.78 -8.92
C PRO A 60 3.39 -10.05 -8.18
N VAL A 61 3.53 -10.54 -6.94
CA VAL A 61 2.43 -10.77 -6.02
C VAL A 61 2.60 -9.85 -4.82
N LEU A 62 1.55 -9.10 -4.50
CA LEU A 62 1.49 -8.10 -3.45
C LEU A 62 0.57 -8.53 -2.31
N VAL A 63 0.73 -7.91 -1.15
CA VAL A 63 -0.14 -8.08 0.02
C VAL A 63 -0.15 -6.82 0.89
N ASP A 64 -1.16 -6.66 1.76
CA ASP A 64 -1.11 -5.72 2.89
C ASP A 64 -0.71 -6.47 4.17
N GLN A 65 0.54 -6.37 4.56
CA GLN A 65 1.08 -6.99 5.77
C GLN A 65 1.77 -5.94 6.65
N GLU A 66 1.00 -4.95 7.12
CA GLU A 66 1.53 -3.83 7.92
C GLU A 66 1.88 -4.22 9.36
N GLY A 67 1.19 -5.23 9.86
CA GLY A 67 1.11 -5.56 11.29
C GLY A 67 -0.17 -5.02 11.95
N GLY A 68 -0.41 -5.45 13.19
CA GLY A 68 -1.60 -5.08 13.93
C GLY A 68 -2.89 -5.57 13.24
N ARG A 69 -3.85 -4.67 13.05
CA ARG A 69 -5.13 -5.02 12.43
C ARG A 69 -5.05 -5.22 10.90
N VAL A 70 -4.06 -4.61 10.23
CA VAL A 70 -3.85 -4.76 8.78
C VAL A 70 -2.76 -5.78 8.53
N GLN A 71 -3.18 -7.04 8.54
CA GLN A 71 -2.31 -8.18 8.40
C GLN A 71 -3.13 -9.34 7.84
N ARG A 72 -2.67 -9.94 6.73
CA ARG A 72 -3.38 -11.03 6.05
C ARG A 72 -2.89 -12.40 6.52
N MET A 73 -1.57 -12.51 6.68
CA MET A 73 -0.88 -13.71 7.17
C MET A 73 -0.77 -13.63 8.70
N ARG A 74 -1.37 -14.60 9.41
CA ARG A 74 -1.54 -14.58 10.87
C ARG A 74 -1.20 -15.93 11.53
N ALA A 75 -1.10 -15.94 12.85
CA ALA A 75 -1.01 -17.18 13.62
C ALA A 75 -2.16 -18.15 13.24
N PRO A 76 -1.93 -19.50 13.29
CA PRO A 76 -0.74 -20.13 13.87
C PRO A 76 0.46 -20.29 12.92
N HIS A 77 0.34 -19.94 11.64
CA HIS A 77 1.35 -20.22 10.62
C HIS A 77 2.38 -19.11 10.47
N TRP A 78 2.03 -17.89 10.83
CA TRP A 78 2.87 -16.70 10.74
C TRP A 78 2.82 -15.90 12.03
N THR A 79 3.71 -14.96 12.17
CA THR A 79 3.78 -14.10 13.36
C THR A 79 2.62 -13.10 13.39
N ASP A 80 1.98 -12.95 14.55
CA ASP A 80 1.10 -11.81 14.81
C ASP A 80 1.96 -10.58 15.14
N TRP A 81 2.20 -9.78 14.09
CA TRP A 81 3.03 -8.60 14.19
C TRP A 81 2.30 -7.45 14.91
N PRO A 82 2.95 -6.72 15.82
CA PRO A 82 2.34 -5.55 16.47
C PRO A 82 2.07 -4.43 15.46
N ALA A 83 1.17 -3.50 15.82
CA ALA A 83 0.84 -2.36 14.98
C ALA A 83 2.07 -1.47 14.75
N PRO A 84 2.20 -0.78 13.60
CA PRO A 84 3.33 0.10 13.31
C PRO A 84 3.60 1.16 14.38
N LEU A 85 2.58 1.78 14.97
CA LEU A 85 2.74 2.75 16.04
C LEU A 85 3.38 2.14 17.29
N ASP A 86 3.01 0.91 17.67
CA ASP A 86 3.59 0.20 18.82
C ASP A 86 5.08 -0.14 18.59
N GLN A 87 5.44 -0.40 17.34
CA GLN A 87 6.82 -0.66 16.95
C GLN A 87 7.65 0.61 16.91
N ALA A 88 7.08 1.70 16.39
CA ALA A 88 7.73 3.01 16.35
C ALA A 88 8.18 3.43 17.75
N GLY A 89 7.38 3.17 18.79
CA GLY A 89 7.73 3.41 20.18
C GLY A 89 8.94 2.62 20.71
N ARG A 90 9.36 1.55 20.00
CA ARG A 90 10.54 0.74 20.34
C ARG A 90 11.81 1.19 19.61
N GLY A 91 11.71 2.20 18.74
CA GLY A 91 12.81 2.83 18.03
C GLY A 91 13.16 2.18 16.69
N GLU A 92 14.05 2.83 15.96
CA GLU A 92 14.40 2.53 14.57
C GLU A 92 14.90 1.09 14.35
N ARG A 93 15.76 0.59 15.23
CA ARG A 93 16.26 -0.78 15.13
C ARG A 93 15.16 -1.82 15.24
N ALA A 94 14.17 -1.60 16.10
CA ALA A 94 13.04 -2.49 16.24
C ALA A 94 12.16 -2.47 14.98
N VAL A 95 11.90 -1.29 14.40
CA VAL A 95 11.17 -1.13 13.14
C VAL A 95 11.90 -1.85 12.01
N TRP A 96 13.23 -1.68 11.90
CA TRP A 96 14.02 -2.37 10.89
C TRP A 96 13.92 -3.90 11.03
N LEU A 97 14.17 -4.44 12.22
CA LEU A 97 14.12 -5.89 12.48
C LEU A 97 12.75 -6.49 12.19
N HIS A 98 11.69 -5.79 12.61
CA HIS A 98 10.33 -6.21 12.37
C HIS A 98 10.05 -6.37 10.86
N HIS A 99 10.29 -5.30 10.08
CA HIS A 99 9.99 -5.34 8.64
C HIS A 99 10.90 -6.31 7.88
N HIS A 100 12.14 -6.51 8.37
CA HIS A 100 13.03 -7.53 7.77
C HIS A 100 12.49 -8.95 7.98
N LEU A 101 12.10 -9.31 9.21
CA LEU A 101 11.55 -10.63 9.52
C LEU A 101 10.18 -10.86 8.85
N LEU A 102 9.32 -9.85 8.87
CA LEU A 102 8.04 -9.89 8.15
C LEU A 102 8.26 -10.14 6.66
N ALA A 103 9.18 -9.42 6.03
CA ALA A 103 9.49 -9.59 4.61
C ALA A 103 10.08 -10.98 4.30
N GLN A 104 10.83 -11.59 5.21
CA GLN A 104 11.27 -12.99 5.05
C GLN A 104 10.08 -13.96 5.03
N GLU A 105 9.07 -13.76 5.88
CA GLU A 105 7.84 -14.57 5.86
C GLU A 105 7.11 -14.42 4.50
N LEU A 106 7.03 -13.20 3.94
CA LEU A 106 6.44 -12.93 2.63
C LEU A 106 7.20 -13.64 1.51
N ARG A 107 8.52 -13.49 1.47
CA ARG A 107 9.37 -14.16 0.45
C ARG A 107 9.25 -15.67 0.50
N ALA A 108 9.14 -16.25 1.68
CA ALA A 108 9.04 -17.71 1.87
C ALA A 108 7.77 -18.32 1.21
N VAL A 109 6.77 -17.50 0.89
CA VAL A 109 5.51 -17.93 0.24
C VAL A 109 5.32 -17.32 -1.15
N GLY A 110 6.36 -16.68 -1.72
CA GLY A 110 6.34 -16.16 -3.09
C GLY A 110 5.66 -14.80 -3.23
N ILE A 111 5.59 -13.99 -2.18
CA ILE A 111 5.13 -12.60 -2.22
C ILE A 111 6.34 -11.68 -2.44
N ASP A 112 6.22 -10.74 -3.38
CA ASP A 112 7.32 -9.89 -3.86
C ASP A 112 7.23 -8.46 -3.37
N ALA A 113 6.04 -7.99 -3.01
CA ALA A 113 5.84 -6.62 -2.54
C ALA A 113 4.83 -6.56 -1.39
N ASP A 114 5.06 -5.62 -0.47
CA ASP A 114 4.16 -5.34 0.63
C ASP A 114 3.68 -3.89 0.55
N CYS A 115 2.36 -3.68 0.69
CA CYS A 115 1.75 -2.37 0.75
C CYS A 115 2.03 -1.70 2.11
N ALA A 116 3.30 -1.51 2.41
CA ALA A 116 3.90 -0.90 3.59
C ALA A 116 5.27 -0.29 3.23
N PRO A 117 5.85 0.62 4.02
CA PRO A 117 5.29 1.25 5.22
C PRO A 117 4.30 2.39 4.91
N ILE A 118 3.50 2.76 5.93
CA ILE A 118 2.67 3.95 5.88
C ILE A 118 3.50 5.18 6.25
N LEU A 119 3.48 6.18 5.37
CA LEU A 119 4.16 7.47 5.57
C LEU A 119 3.20 8.60 5.98
N ASP A 120 1.93 8.28 6.19
CA ASP A 120 0.96 9.22 6.72
C ASP A 120 1.32 9.59 8.17
N MET A 121 1.20 10.86 8.52
CA MET A 121 1.45 11.34 9.87
C MET A 121 0.19 11.25 10.72
N ALA A 122 0.28 10.60 11.91
CA ALA A 122 -0.79 10.58 12.88
C ALA A 122 -0.99 11.99 13.47
N ARG A 123 -2.22 12.50 13.48
CA ARG A 123 -2.62 13.75 14.12
C ARG A 123 -3.70 13.47 15.15
N ASP A 124 -4.06 14.45 15.96
CA ASP A 124 -5.12 14.28 16.95
C ASP A 124 -6.47 13.97 16.28
N GLU A 125 -6.74 14.62 15.16
CA GLU A 125 -7.93 14.44 14.34
C GLU A 125 -7.90 13.24 13.38
N THR A 126 -6.75 12.58 13.20
CA THR A 126 -6.64 11.40 12.32
C THR A 126 -7.65 10.33 12.71
N HIS A 127 -8.42 9.86 11.74
CA HIS A 127 -9.42 8.83 11.98
C HIS A 127 -8.81 7.59 12.64
N PRO A 128 -9.43 6.96 13.65
CA PRO A 128 -8.87 5.82 14.39
C PRO A 128 -8.45 4.64 13.52
N PHE A 129 -9.08 4.44 12.34
CA PHE A 129 -8.70 3.37 11.42
C PHE A 129 -7.28 3.52 10.87
N LEU A 130 -6.72 4.75 10.85
CA LEU A 130 -5.39 5.03 10.33
C LEU A 130 -4.36 5.22 11.45
N LYS A 131 -4.78 5.77 12.59
CA LYS A 131 -3.88 6.30 13.63
C LYS A 131 -2.83 5.30 14.12
N ASN A 132 -3.19 4.05 14.40
CA ASN A 132 -2.27 3.02 14.87
C ASN A 132 -1.43 2.37 13.75
N ARG A 133 -1.72 2.70 12.49
CA ARG A 133 -0.94 2.25 11.32
C ARG A 133 0.21 3.21 10.99
N CYS A 134 0.18 4.44 11.52
CA CYS A 134 1.21 5.45 11.29
C CYS A 134 2.47 5.16 12.13
N LEU A 135 3.64 5.52 11.61
CA LEU A 135 4.92 5.39 12.30
C LEU A 135 5.23 6.56 13.26
N GLY A 136 4.47 7.64 13.19
CA GLY A 136 4.66 8.82 14.01
C GLY A 136 3.68 9.96 13.69
N SER A 137 3.84 11.06 14.43
CA SER A 137 3.02 12.27 14.32
C SER A 137 3.77 13.46 13.72
N ASP A 138 5.06 13.32 13.44
CA ASP A 138 5.89 14.35 12.84
C ASP A 138 6.69 13.79 11.66
N ALA A 139 7.07 14.69 10.74
CA ALA A 139 7.72 14.30 9.50
C ALA A 139 9.11 13.65 9.72
N GLU A 140 9.89 14.14 10.67
CA GLU A 140 11.24 13.60 10.95
C GLU A 140 11.16 12.15 11.40
N THR A 141 10.29 11.85 12.35
CA THR A 141 10.06 10.48 12.86
C THR A 141 9.55 9.55 11.73
N VAL A 142 8.56 10.01 10.94
CA VAL A 142 8.00 9.19 9.85
C VAL A 142 9.03 8.94 8.76
N ILE A 143 9.84 9.94 8.38
CA ILE A 143 10.93 9.78 7.40
C ILE A 143 11.96 8.76 7.89
N ARG A 144 12.43 8.91 9.10
CA ARG A 144 13.48 8.04 9.68
C ARG A 144 13.00 6.60 9.80
N LEU A 145 11.82 6.38 10.40
CA LEU A 145 11.28 5.05 10.61
C LEU A 145 10.76 4.42 9.31
N GLY A 146 10.14 5.20 8.42
CA GLY A 146 9.71 4.76 7.10
C GLY A 146 10.89 4.31 6.23
N ARG A 147 12.01 5.05 6.27
CA ARG A 147 13.24 4.65 5.58
C ARG A 147 13.79 3.34 6.14
N ALA A 148 13.84 3.19 7.47
CA ALA A 148 14.30 1.97 8.10
C ALA A 148 13.44 0.75 7.71
N ALA A 149 12.11 0.90 7.72
CA ALA A 149 11.17 -0.14 7.30
C ALA A 149 11.38 -0.54 5.83
N ALA A 150 11.42 0.45 4.92
CA ALA A 150 11.61 0.19 3.49
C ALA A 150 12.95 -0.48 3.18
N GLN A 151 14.04 -0.01 3.79
CA GLN A 151 15.37 -0.63 3.62
C GLN A 151 15.40 -2.07 4.15
N ALA A 152 14.71 -2.35 5.25
CA ALA A 152 14.61 -3.69 5.81
C ALA A 152 13.90 -4.67 4.86
N MET A 153 12.80 -4.23 4.24
CA MET A 153 12.07 -5.00 3.22
C MET A 153 12.95 -5.26 2.00
N LEU A 154 13.60 -4.22 1.46
CA LEU A 154 14.51 -4.35 0.32
C LEU A 154 15.67 -5.31 0.62
N ALA A 155 16.24 -5.25 1.83
CA ALA A 155 17.29 -6.16 2.26
C ALA A 155 16.83 -7.63 2.35
N ALA A 156 15.54 -7.87 2.57
CA ALA A 156 14.92 -9.21 2.53
C ALA A 156 14.40 -9.61 1.14
N GLY A 157 14.54 -8.75 0.13
CA GLY A 157 14.09 -9.01 -1.24
C GLY A 157 12.60 -8.80 -1.48
N VAL A 158 11.93 -7.95 -0.69
CA VAL A 158 10.54 -7.54 -0.86
C VAL A 158 10.49 -6.04 -1.20
N LEU A 159 9.69 -5.67 -2.19
CA LEU A 159 9.50 -4.28 -2.59
C LEU A 159 8.53 -3.57 -1.63
N PRO A 160 8.93 -2.44 -1.02
CA PRO A 160 8.02 -1.63 -0.25
C PRO A 160 7.11 -0.82 -1.18
N VAL A 161 5.81 -0.75 -0.86
CA VAL A 161 4.84 0.16 -1.48
C VAL A 161 4.46 1.21 -0.45
N VAL A 162 5.09 2.38 -0.50
CA VAL A 162 4.81 3.46 0.46
C VAL A 162 3.44 4.08 0.20
N LYS A 163 2.71 4.40 1.28
CA LYS A 163 1.32 4.87 1.19
C LYS A 163 0.94 5.84 2.31
N HIS A 164 -0.11 6.62 2.13
CA HIS A 164 -0.94 6.82 0.94
C HIS A 164 -0.62 8.20 0.34
N MET A 165 0.08 8.19 -0.76
CA MET A 165 0.63 9.41 -1.39
C MET A 165 -0.49 10.32 -1.96
N PRO A 166 -0.42 11.62 -1.76
CA PRO A 166 0.67 12.42 -1.15
C PRO A 166 0.52 12.66 0.36
N GLY A 167 -0.40 11.99 1.07
CA GLY A 167 -0.59 12.03 2.52
C GLY A 167 -2.05 11.91 2.94
N HIS A 168 -2.38 10.91 3.76
CA HIS A 168 -3.75 10.60 4.21
C HIS A 168 -3.99 10.96 5.69
N GLY A 169 -2.95 11.45 6.41
CA GLY A 169 -2.99 11.64 7.85
C GLY A 169 -4.04 12.64 8.36
N ARG A 170 -4.51 13.58 7.50
CA ARG A 170 -5.58 14.54 7.84
C ARG A 170 -6.99 14.03 7.63
N ALA A 171 -7.17 12.78 7.17
CA ALA A 171 -8.49 12.21 6.96
C ALA A 171 -9.25 12.05 8.28
N ARG A 172 -10.44 12.65 8.36
CA ARG A 172 -11.36 12.57 9.51
C ARG A 172 -12.43 11.50 9.32
N VAL A 173 -12.57 10.97 8.11
CA VAL A 173 -13.51 9.90 7.74
C VAL A 173 -12.74 8.72 7.14
N ASP A 174 -13.35 7.56 7.17
CA ASP A 174 -12.80 6.33 6.60
C ASP A 174 -13.03 6.31 5.09
N SER A 175 -11.96 6.32 4.30
CA SER A 175 -12.01 6.29 2.83
C SER A 175 -12.67 5.03 2.25
N HIS A 176 -12.81 3.96 3.03
CA HIS A 176 -13.63 2.80 2.63
C HIS A 176 -15.13 3.12 2.57
N LYS A 177 -15.59 4.19 3.22
CA LYS A 177 -17.02 4.54 3.38
C LYS A 177 -17.40 5.85 2.70
N ASP A 178 -16.49 6.82 2.66
CA ASP A 178 -16.74 8.16 2.16
C ASP A 178 -15.43 8.80 1.67
N LEU A 179 -15.52 9.83 0.83
CA LEU A 179 -14.35 10.56 0.34
C LEU A 179 -13.88 11.59 1.37
N PRO A 180 -12.72 11.38 2.02
CA PRO A 180 -12.17 12.39 2.92
C PRO A 180 -11.79 13.66 2.16
N VAL A 181 -11.99 14.83 2.80
CA VAL A 181 -11.59 16.13 2.26
C VAL A 181 -10.59 16.79 3.19
N VAL A 182 -9.49 17.29 2.62
CA VAL A 182 -8.44 18.03 3.31
C VAL A 182 -8.51 19.49 2.89
N GLU A 183 -8.80 20.38 3.86
CA GLU A 183 -8.93 21.82 3.68
C GLU A 183 -7.62 22.60 3.94
N ALA A 184 -6.53 21.92 4.29
CA ALA A 184 -5.24 22.55 4.54
C ALA A 184 -4.71 23.24 3.27
N SER A 185 -4.02 24.37 3.45
CA SER A 185 -3.39 25.10 2.36
C SER A 185 -2.28 24.27 1.70
N LEU A 186 -2.01 24.54 0.43
CA LEU A 186 -0.94 23.83 -0.31
C LEU A 186 0.42 24.02 0.36
N ASP A 187 0.73 25.21 0.90
CA ASP A 187 1.99 25.48 1.60
C ASP A 187 2.12 24.67 2.89
N GLU A 188 1.01 24.52 3.63
CA GLU A 188 0.98 23.66 4.82
C GLU A 188 1.19 22.18 4.45
N LEU A 189 0.53 21.68 3.42
CA LEU A 189 0.70 20.32 2.91
C LEU A 189 2.14 20.06 2.48
N ARG A 190 2.76 21.01 1.78
CA ARG A 190 4.17 20.94 1.36
C ARG A 190 5.15 20.88 2.52
N ALA A 191 4.87 21.66 3.56
CA ALA A 191 5.71 21.72 4.75
C ALA A 191 5.58 20.48 5.65
N THR A 192 4.44 19.76 5.57
CA THR A 192 4.11 18.67 6.48
C THR A 192 3.82 17.35 5.75
N ASP A 193 2.63 17.18 5.23
CA ASP A 193 2.11 15.88 4.75
C ASP A 193 2.89 15.30 3.56
N PHE A 194 3.41 16.17 2.66
CA PHE A 194 4.21 15.75 1.50
C PHE A 194 5.68 15.47 1.85
N ALA A 195 6.17 15.99 2.98
CA ALA A 195 7.59 15.90 3.34
C ALA A 195 8.10 14.45 3.47
N PRO A 196 7.40 13.49 4.11
CA PRO A 196 7.83 12.09 4.16
C PRO A 196 7.93 11.45 2.78
N PHE A 197 6.96 11.71 1.91
CA PHE A 197 6.95 11.15 0.55
C PHE A 197 8.06 11.73 -0.32
N ARG A 198 8.36 13.03 -0.18
CA ARG A 198 9.49 13.67 -0.87
C ARG A 198 10.83 13.10 -0.40
N ALA A 199 10.99 12.90 0.90
CA ALA A 199 12.21 12.34 1.47
C ALA A 199 12.46 10.87 1.07
N LEU A 200 11.39 10.13 0.71
CA LEU A 200 11.44 8.73 0.31
C LEU A 200 11.05 8.53 -1.17
N ALA A 201 11.15 9.57 -2.01
CA ALA A 201 10.76 9.52 -3.42
C ALA A 201 11.64 8.58 -4.28
N ASP A 202 12.78 8.16 -3.77
CA ASP A 202 13.69 7.20 -4.39
C ASP A 202 13.24 5.73 -4.24
N LEU A 203 12.16 5.46 -3.51
CA LEU A 203 11.65 4.10 -3.32
C LEU A 203 10.92 3.60 -4.58
N PRO A 204 10.88 2.26 -4.79
CA PRO A 204 10.43 1.69 -6.06
C PRO A 204 8.93 1.80 -6.33
N MET A 205 8.11 1.78 -5.29
CA MET A 205 6.65 1.72 -5.44
C MET A 205 5.94 2.61 -4.42
N ALA A 206 4.82 3.22 -4.85
CA ALA A 206 3.92 3.97 -3.98
C ALA A 206 2.46 3.74 -4.36
N MET A 207 1.57 3.97 -3.39
CA MET A 207 0.12 3.89 -3.56
C MET A 207 -0.51 5.25 -3.29
N THR A 208 -1.43 5.69 -4.17
CA THR A 208 -2.17 6.95 -4.00
C THR A 208 -3.29 6.82 -2.97
N ALA A 209 -3.62 7.94 -2.33
CA ALA A 209 -4.76 8.04 -1.43
C ALA A 209 -6.08 8.30 -2.18
N HIS A 210 -7.18 7.72 -1.74
CA HIS A 210 -8.53 8.17 -2.11
C HIS A 210 -8.96 9.30 -1.19
N ILE A 211 -8.44 10.50 -1.43
CA ILE A 211 -8.66 11.71 -0.64
C ILE A 211 -8.68 12.94 -1.54
N ARG A 212 -9.55 13.89 -1.27
CA ARG A 212 -9.60 15.17 -1.97
C ARG A 212 -8.78 16.23 -1.23
N PHE A 213 -7.91 16.89 -1.92
CA PHE A 213 -7.18 18.08 -1.43
C PHE A 213 -7.82 19.33 -2.03
N ALA A 214 -8.65 20.04 -1.25
CA ALA A 214 -9.40 21.19 -1.72
C ALA A 214 -8.51 22.32 -2.30
N ALA A 215 -7.26 22.41 -1.83
CA ALA A 215 -6.26 23.37 -2.34
C ALA A 215 -5.66 22.99 -3.70
N ILE A 216 -5.96 21.80 -4.25
CA ILE A 216 -5.33 21.30 -5.48
C ILE A 216 -6.37 20.97 -6.55
N ASP A 217 -7.37 20.14 -6.22
CA ASP A 217 -8.38 19.66 -7.18
C ASP A 217 -9.67 19.23 -6.46
N ASP A 218 -10.77 19.24 -7.18
CA ASP A 218 -12.05 18.68 -6.73
C ASP A 218 -12.12 17.16 -6.87
N ALA A 219 -11.30 16.56 -7.73
CA ALA A 219 -11.19 15.12 -7.87
C ALA A 219 -10.39 14.48 -6.72
N PRO A 220 -10.66 13.21 -6.35
CA PRO A 220 -9.80 12.47 -5.42
C PRO A 220 -8.39 12.30 -6.00
N ALA A 221 -7.38 12.31 -5.15
CA ALA A 221 -5.96 12.30 -5.55
C ALA A 221 -5.60 11.20 -6.55
N THR A 222 -6.20 10.01 -6.39
CA THR A 222 -6.01 8.88 -7.32
C THR A 222 -6.47 9.19 -8.75
N ALA A 223 -7.54 10.00 -8.92
CA ALA A 223 -8.15 10.35 -10.20
C ALA A 223 -7.81 11.78 -10.67
N SER A 224 -7.00 12.53 -9.92
CA SER A 224 -6.64 13.91 -10.22
C SER A 224 -5.34 13.99 -11.01
N ALA A 225 -5.41 14.44 -12.24
CA ALA A 225 -4.22 14.72 -13.06
C ALA A 225 -3.29 15.77 -12.39
N ALA A 226 -3.87 16.77 -11.69
CA ALA A 226 -3.12 17.79 -10.97
C ALA A 226 -2.33 17.21 -9.81
N VAL A 227 -2.93 16.29 -9.04
CA VAL A 227 -2.24 15.61 -7.93
C VAL A 227 -1.18 14.64 -8.45
N ILE A 228 -1.46 13.89 -9.52
CA ILE A 228 -0.45 13.00 -10.14
C ILE A 228 0.74 13.81 -10.67
N ASP A 229 0.49 14.97 -11.29
CA ASP A 229 1.56 15.86 -11.76
C ASP A 229 2.40 16.42 -10.60
N LEU A 230 1.76 16.82 -9.49
CA LEU A 230 2.42 17.22 -8.24
C LEU A 230 3.30 16.08 -7.68
N ILE A 231 2.78 14.86 -7.63
CA ILE A 231 3.54 13.67 -7.17
C ILE A 231 4.78 13.48 -8.05
N ARG A 232 4.64 13.56 -9.36
CA ARG A 232 5.74 13.34 -10.31
C ARG A 232 6.78 14.47 -10.30
N ARG A 233 6.32 15.73 -10.30
CA ARG A 233 7.23 16.89 -10.49
C ARG A 233 7.69 17.53 -9.20
N GLU A 234 6.81 17.61 -8.18
CA GLU A 234 7.13 18.33 -6.94
C GLU A 234 7.64 17.39 -5.85
N ILE A 235 6.94 16.26 -5.62
CA ILE A 235 7.43 15.21 -4.70
C ILE A 235 8.63 14.49 -5.31
N GLY A 236 8.67 14.37 -6.65
CA GLY A 236 9.79 13.78 -7.38
C GLY A 236 9.75 12.25 -7.41
N PHE A 237 8.58 11.65 -7.17
CA PHE A 237 8.44 10.20 -7.23
C PHE A 237 8.34 9.72 -8.67
N ASP A 238 9.31 8.91 -9.11
CA ASP A 238 9.39 8.36 -10.48
C ASP A 238 9.18 6.83 -10.53
N GLY A 239 8.99 6.18 -9.38
CA GLY A 239 8.70 4.75 -9.27
C GLY A 239 7.31 4.36 -9.79
N LEU A 240 6.94 3.09 -9.62
CA LEU A 240 5.61 2.61 -9.93
C LEU A 240 4.60 3.21 -8.96
N LEU A 241 3.63 3.98 -9.49
CA LEU A 241 2.54 4.58 -8.73
C LEU A 241 1.25 3.80 -9.02
N MET A 242 0.70 3.15 -8.00
CA MET A 242 -0.56 2.42 -8.08
C MET A 242 -1.68 3.18 -7.35
N SER A 243 -2.93 2.88 -7.68
CA SER A 243 -4.08 3.33 -6.90
C SER A 243 -4.25 2.47 -5.64
N ASP A 244 -4.90 3.00 -4.61
CA ASP A 244 -5.60 2.16 -3.63
C ASP A 244 -6.76 1.41 -4.30
N ASP A 245 -7.46 0.53 -3.60
CA ASP A 245 -8.53 -0.31 -4.15
C ASP A 245 -9.63 0.55 -4.81
N ILE A 246 -9.73 0.46 -6.14
CA ILE A 246 -10.75 1.18 -6.91
C ILE A 246 -12.18 0.71 -6.60
N GLY A 247 -12.36 -0.38 -5.86
CA GLY A 247 -13.64 -0.82 -5.32
C GLY A 247 -14.15 0.00 -4.13
N MET A 248 -13.31 0.85 -3.51
CA MET A 248 -13.67 1.65 -2.33
C MET A 248 -14.74 2.70 -2.65
N GLN A 249 -15.61 3.00 -1.68
CA GLN A 249 -16.74 3.92 -1.84
C GLN A 249 -16.34 5.40 -1.95
N ALA A 250 -15.11 5.74 -1.61
CA ALA A 250 -14.56 7.08 -1.84
C ALA A 250 -14.52 7.50 -3.32
N LEU A 251 -14.55 6.54 -4.24
CA LEU A 251 -14.59 6.82 -5.68
C LEU A 251 -16.02 6.72 -6.22
N SER A 252 -16.44 7.71 -7.00
CA SER A 252 -17.71 7.70 -7.73
C SER A 252 -17.63 6.88 -9.04
N GLY A 253 -18.78 6.51 -9.59
CA GLY A 253 -18.88 5.78 -10.85
C GLY A 253 -18.84 4.26 -10.70
N SER A 254 -19.02 3.57 -11.83
CA SER A 254 -18.91 2.11 -11.94
C SER A 254 -17.45 1.67 -11.87
N PRO A 255 -17.16 0.38 -11.56
CA PRO A 255 -15.77 -0.13 -11.59
C PRO A 255 -15.06 0.09 -12.92
N ALA A 256 -15.77 0.03 -14.05
CA ALA A 256 -15.19 0.27 -15.37
C ALA A 256 -14.79 1.75 -15.57
N GLU A 257 -15.62 2.70 -15.11
CA GLU A 257 -15.31 4.14 -15.16
C GLU A 257 -14.15 4.51 -14.24
N ARG A 258 -14.02 3.83 -13.09
CA ARG A 258 -12.90 4.04 -12.15
C ARG A 258 -11.57 3.47 -12.68
N ALA A 259 -11.62 2.46 -13.55
CA ALA A 259 -10.45 1.81 -14.15
C ALA A 259 -9.99 2.49 -15.45
N ALA A 260 -10.80 3.35 -16.04
CA ALA A 260 -10.50 4.07 -17.28
C ALA A 260 -9.68 5.34 -17.04
#